data_e20e0c5759d783089bf5594997544734
#
_entry.id   e20e0c5759d783089bf5594997544734
#
_cell.length_a   1.000
_cell.length_b   1.000
_cell.length_c   1.000
_cell.angle_alpha   90.00
_cell.angle_beta   90.00
_cell.angle_gamma   90.00
#
_symmetry.space_group_name_H-M   'P 1'
#
loop_
_entity.id
_entity.type
_entity.pdbx_description
1 polymer ?
#
loop_
_entity_poly.entity_id
_entity_poly.type
_entity_poly.pdbx_seq_one_letter_code
_entity_poly.pdbx_strand_id
1 'polypeptide(L)'
;MNQLDEGLLAQLWQAVRQSNGPFHADASFILTAYEQFRGDVWQMLTEAVALPVRNHICLRDVWHDHILFQQGQVSGLVDFGAMNVDCAAADVSRLLGSLVSDDQSGWSQGLVAYEAIRPLTENERTALRAYDASSVLLSGINWLKWLLLENRQFDSLDRVRGRLRAITRRLTARASKPPSSDEPV
;
A
#
# COMPACT_ATOMS: atom_id res chain seq x y z
N MET A 1 -12.28 -6.16 -2.33
CA MET A 1 -12.35 -5.02 -3.24
C MET A 1 -13.72 -4.81 -3.87
N ASN A 2 -14.50 -5.84 -4.18
CA ASN A 2 -15.89 -5.70 -4.68
C ASN A 2 -16.87 -5.04 -3.70
N GLN A 3 -16.47 -4.77 -2.47
CA GLN A 3 -17.28 -4.13 -1.43
C GLN A 3 -16.64 -2.86 -0.85
N LEU A 4 -15.65 -2.29 -1.49
CA LEU A 4 -15.53 -0.84 -1.47
C LEU A 4 -16.71 -0.35 -2.28
N ASP A 5 -17.79 -0.45 -1.58
CA ASP A 5 -19.15 -0.23 -1.92
C ASP A 5 -19.21 0.96 -2.89
N GLU A 6 -19.88 0.79 -4.02
CA GLU A 6 -20.19 1.94 -4.88
C GLU A 6 -20.77 3.08 -4.03
N GLY A 7 -21.42 2.72 -2.91
CA GLY A 7 -21.86 3.62 -1.87
C GLY A 7 -20.73 4.41 -1.18
N LEU A 8 -19.63 3.76 -0.77
CA LEU A 8 -18.51 4.46 -0.13
C LEU A 8 -17.82 5.42 -1.09
N LEU A 9 -17.58 4.99 -2.33
CA LEU A 9 -16.96 5.84 -3.34
C LEU A 9 -17.83 7.07 -3.66
N ALA A 10 -19.14 6.86 -3.80
CA ALA A 10 -20.10 7.95 -4.00
C ALA A 10 -20.11 8.94 -2.82
N GLN A 11 -20.09 8.43 -1.58
CA GLN A 11 -19.99 9.26 -0.38
C GLN A 11 -18.69 10.07 -0.33
N LEU A 12 -17.55 9.46 -0.66
CA LEU A 12 -16.26 10.15 -0.73
C LEU A 12 -16.27 11.25 -1.79
N TRP A 13 -16.78 10.97 -2.98
CA TRP A 13 -16.91 11.99 -4.02
C TRP A 13 -17.86 13.12 -3.61
N GLN A 14 -18.96 12.82 -2.93
CA GLN A 14 -19.86 13.84 -2.41
C GLN A 14 -19.14 14.71 -1.38
N ALA A 15 -18.43 14.12 -0.43
CA ALA A 15 -17.67 14.84 0.59
C ALA A 15 -16.59 15.75 -0.03
N VAL A 16 -15.85 15.25 -1.04
CA VAL A 16 -14.86 16.06 -1.75
C VAL A 16 -15.51 17.25 -2.45
N ARG A 17 -16.62 17.06 -3.16
CA ARG A 17 -17.34 18.16 -3.85
C ARG A 17 -17.88 19.23 -2.87
N GLN A 18 -18.19 18.84 -1.65
CA GLN A 18 -18.69 19.76 -0.60
C GLN A 18 -17.57 20.43 0.21
N SER A 19 -16.33 19.95 0.07
CA SER A 19 -15.17 20.42 0.84
C SER A 19 -14.30 21.33 -0.01
N ASN A 20 -14.00 22.52 0.51
CA ASN A 20 -12.92 23.38 0.02
C ASN A 20 -11.69 23.32 0.95
N GLY A 21 -11.55 22.21 1.70
CA GLY A 21 -10.50 22.03 2.69
C GLY A 21 -9.10 21.85 2.09
N PRO A 22 -8.07 21.85 2.94
CA PRO A 22 -6.66 21.82 2.53
C PRO A 22 -6.23 20.52 1.83
N PHE A 23 -7.08 19.49 1.83
CA PHE A 23 -6.83 18.18 1.22
C PHE A 23 -7.65 17.93 -0.05
N HIS A 24 -8.40 18.93 -0.55
CA HIS A 24 -9.31 18.76 -1.67
C HIS A 24 -8.63 18.25 -2.94
N ALA A 25 -7.48 18.82 -3.29
CA ALA A 25 -6.73 18.41 -4.49
C ALA A 25 -6.19 16.98 -4.37
N ASP A 26 -5.58 16.64 -3.23
CA ASP A 26 -5.07 15.29 -2.96
C ASP A 26 -6.22 14.27 -2.96
N ALA A 27 -7.36 14.60 -2.36
CA ALA A 27 -8.52 13.74 -2.29
C ALA A 27 -9.12 13.47 -3.69
N SER A 28 -9.30 14.51 -4.51
CA SER A 28 -9.78 14.38 -5.88
C SER A 28 -8.86 13.51 -6.72
N PHE A 29 -7.55 13.71 -6.60
CA PHE A 29 -6.55 12.91 -7.31
C PHE A 29 -6.60 11.44 -6.89
N ILE A 30 -6.66 11.16 -5.58
CA ILE A 30 -6.70 9.78 -5.04
C ILE A 30 -7.95 9.05 -5.54
N LEU A 31 -9.13 9.70 -5.53
CA LEU A 31 -10.35 9.09 -6.01
C LEU A 31 -10.31 8.81 -7.51
N THR A 32 -9.81 9.75 -8.32
CA THR A 32 -9.63 9.56 -9.76
C THR A 32 -8.68 8.39 -10.06
N ALA A 33 -7.55 8.34 -9.37
CA ALA A 33 -6.58 7.25 -9.51
C ALA A 33 -7.18 5.90 -9.08
N TYR A 34 -7.99 5.90 -8.01
CA TYR A 34 -8.69 4.68 -7.59
C TYR A 34 -9.62 4.16 -8.69
N GLU A 35 -10.45 5.01 -9.27
CA GLU A 35 -11.35 4.63 -10.37
C GLU A 35 -10.59 4.12 -11.59
N GLN A 36 -9.48 4.75 -11.91
CA GLN A 36 -8.63 4.36 -13.04
C GLN A 36 -7.98 2.99 -12.84
N PHE A 37 -7.43 2.71 -11.65
CA PHE A 37 -6.58 1.52 -11.44
C PHE A 37 -7.28 0.36 -10.74
N ARG A 38 -8.47 0.54 -10.20
CA ARG A 38 -9.16 -0.51 -9.42
C ARG A 38 -9.39 -1.81 -10.20
N GLY A 39 -9.64 -1.70 -11.51
CA GLY A 39 -9.85 -2.88 -12.37
C GLY A 39 -8.60 -3.73 -12.51
N ASP A 40 -7.47 -3.09 -12.84
CA ASP A 40 -6.18 -3.76 -13.01
C ASP A 40 -5.72 -4.39 -11.68
N VAL A 41 -5.83 -3.62 -10.59
CA VAL A 41 -5.45 -4.13 -9.25
C VAL A 41 -6.35 -5.28 -8.82
N TRP A 42 -7.65 -5.24 -9.15
CA TRP A 42 -8.56 -6.36 -8.91
C TRP A 42 -8.15 -7.61 -9.68
N GLN A 43 -7.79 -7.46 -10.94
CA GLN A 43 -7.30 -8.57 -11.75
C GLN A 43 -6.03 -9.18 -11.15
N MET A 44 -5.03 -8.35 -10.82
CA MET A 44 -3.79 -8.80 -10.17
C MET A 44 -4.06 -9.58 -8.87
N LEU A 45 -4.98 -9.10 -8.04
CA LEU A 45 -5.36 -9.79 -6.79
C LEU A 45 -6.06 -11.11 -7.06
N THR A 46 -6.94 -11.17 -8.06
CA THR A 46 -7.68 -12.39 -8.43
C THR A 46 -6.71 -13.45 -8.94
N GLU A 47 -5.75 -13.06 -9.75
CA GLU A 47 -4.68 -13.95 -10.23
C GLU A 47 -3.82 -14.43 -9.06
N ALA A 48 -3.39 -13.53 -8.18
CA ALA A 48 -2.55 -13.88 -7.03
C ALA A 48 -3.23 -14.83 -6.04
N VAL A 49 -4.54 -14.66 -5.78
CA VAL A 49 -5.31 -15.53 -4.87
C VAL A 49 -5.39 -16.97 -5.39
N ALA A 50 -5.36 -17.17 -6.70
CA ALA A 50 -5.40 -18.51 -7.31
C ALA A 50 -4.04 -19.24 -7.26
N LEU A 51 -2.95 -18.55 -6.91
CA LEU A 51 -1.61 -19.12 -6.90
C LEU A 51 -1.32 -19.86 -5.58
N PRO A 52 -0.72 -21.06 -5.64
CA PRO A 52 -0.24 -21.72 -4.45
C PRO A 52 0.97 -20.97 -3.87
N VAL A 53 0.83 -20.47 -2.64
CA VAL A 53 1.87 -19.77 -1.89
C VAL A 53 2.12 -20.44 -0.55
N ARG A 54 3.32 -20.25 0.01
CA ARG A 54 3.64 -20.75 1.35
C ARG A 54 3.07 -19.83 2.41
N ASN A 55 2.32 -20.39 3.33
CA ASN A 55 1.77 -19.67 4.46
C ASN A 55 2.76 -19.62 5.63
N HIS A 56 2.83 -18.46 6.27
CA HIS A 56 3.65 -18.21 7.44
C HIS A 56 2.86 -17.40 8.48
N ILE A 57 3.39 -17.29 9.70
CA ILE A 57 2.93 -16.26 10.63
C ILE A 57 3.51 -14.93 10.13
N CYS A 58 2.62 -14.01 9.74
CA CYS A 58 2.94 -12.70 9.21
C CYS A 58 2.48 -11.60 10.19
N LEU A 59 3.18 -10.48 10.20
CA LEU A 59 2.83 -9.32 11.03
C LEU A 59 1.59 -8.61 10.49
N ARG A 60 1.41 -8.62 9.17
CA ARG A 60 0.31 -8.04 8.38
C ARG A 60 0.16 -6.52 8.47
N ASP A 61 0.74 -5.90 9.47
CA ASP A 61 0.80 -4.43 9.63
C ASP A 61 2.23 -3.95 9.93
N VAL A 62 3.22 -4.51 9.25
CA VAL A 62 4.60 -4.04 9.37
C VAL A 62 4.85 -2.85 8.46
N TRP A 63 5.46 -1.79 9.00
CA TRP A 63 5.93 -0.64 8.24
C TRP A 63 7.08 0.05 8.99
N HIS A 64 7.75 1.03 8.38
CA HIS A 64 9.00 1.57 8.90
C HIS A 64 8.97 2.07 10.36
N ASP A 65 7.85 2.68 10.82
CA ASP A 65 7.72 3.16 12.20
C ASP A 65 7.60 2.02 13.24
N HIS A 66 7.30 0.78 12.79
CA HIS A 66 7.25 -0.39 13.66
C HIS A 66 8.62 -1.06 13.83
N ILE A 67 9.66 -0.57 13.15
CA ILE A 67 11.04 -1.07 13.27
C ILE A 67 11.84 -0.13 14.15
N LEU A 68 12.31 -0.65 15.27
CA LEU A 68 13.15 0.09 16.20
C LEU A 68 14.61 -0.07 15.83
N PHE A 69 15.34 1.04 15.88
CA PHE A 69 16.77 1.07 15.59
C PHE A 69 17.57 1.53 16.80
N GLN A 70 18.71 0.91 17.02
CA GLN A 70 19.72 1.34 17.98
C GLN A 70 21.09 1.28 17.32
N GLN A 71 21.80 2.41 17.33
CA GLN A 71 23.14 2.53 16.70
C GLN A 71 23.16 2.09 15.22
N GLY A 72 22.09 2.39 14.47
CA GLY A 72 21.97 2.04 13.04
C GLY A 72 21.61 0.57 12.75
N GLN A 73 21.37 -0.24 13.77
CA GLN A 73 20.95 -1.63 13.64
C GLN A 73 19.51 -1.81 14.10
N VAL A 74 18.79 -2.76 13.50
CA VAL A 74 17.45 -3.12 13.96
C VAL A 74 17.58 -3.73 15.37
N SER A 75 16.91 -3.10 16.34
CA SER A 75 16.93 -3.52 17.75
C SER A 75 15.61 -4.18 18.18
N GLY A 76 14.54 -4.03 17.42
CA GLY A 76 13.25 -4.64 17.73
C GLY A 76 12.16 -4.31 16.74
N LEU A 77 11.03 -4.99 16.90
CA LEU A 77 9.78 -4.76 16.21
C LEU A 77 8.70 -4.50 17.24
N VAL A 78 7.70 -3.69 16.87
CA VAL A 78 6.52 -3.41 17.71
C VAL A 78 5.24 -3.59 16.89
N ASP A 79 4.10 -3.60 17.58
CA ASP A 79 2.75 -3.70 17.01
C ASP A 79 2.46 -5.04 16.31
N PHE A 80 2.31 -6.06 17.16
CA PHE A 80 1.98 -7.43 16.73
C PHE A 80 0.46 -7.70 16.67
N GLY A 81 -0.39 -6.66 16.84
CA GLY A 81 -1.83 -6.83 16.99
C GLY A 81 -2.54 -7.40 15.75
N ALA A 82 -1.96 -7.26 14.56
CA ALA A 82 -2.52 -7.75 13.31
C ALA A 82 -2.00 -9.14 12.88
N MET A 83 -1.13 -9.77 13.67
CA MET A 83 -0.49 -11.05 13.30
C MET A 83 -1.51 -12.13 12.93
N ASN A 84 -1.26 -12.81 11.83
CA ASN A 84 -2.07 -13.94 11.37
C ASN A 84 -1.27 -14.79 10.39
N VAL A 85 -1.84 -15.94 10.00
CA VAL A 85 -1.31 -16.77 8.93
C VAL A 85 -1.61 -16.10 7.59
N ASP A 86 -0.57 -15.86 6.79
CA ASP A 86 -0.66 -15.21 5.49
C ASP A 86 0.58 -15.54 4.63
N CYS A 87 0.62 -15.06 3.40
CA CYS A 87 1.82 -15.10 2.57
C CYS A 87 2.84 -14.04 3.02
N ALA A 88 4.10 -14.44 3.22
CA ALA A 88 5.16 -13.51 3.61
C ALA A 88 5.35 -12.33 2.63
N ALA A 89 4.94 -12.48 1.37
CA ALA A 89 4.94 -11.41 0.39
C ALA A 89 4.10 -10.19 0.84
N ALA A 90 3.07 -10.38 1.67
CA ALA A 90 2.27 -9.29 2.24
C ALA A 90 3.12 -8.38 3.14
N ASP A 91 3.92 -8.98 4.04
CA ASP A 91 4.80 -8.22 4.93
C ASP A 91 5.95 -7.56 4.16
N VAL A 92 6.58 -8.29 3.25
CA VAL A 92 7.70 -7.77 2.44
C VAL A 92 7.25 -6.57 1.60
N SER A 93 6.11 -6.67 0.91
CA SER A 93 5.58 -5.58 0.08
C SER A 93 5.25 -4.35 0.92
N ARG A 94 4.62 -4.55 2.08
CA ARG A 94 4.23 -3.46 2.96
C ARG A 94 5.43 -2.75 3.57
N LEU A 95 6.42 -3.52 4.03
CA LEU A 95 7.64 -2.96 4.59
C LEU A 95 8.44 -2.18 3.55
N LEU A 96 8.75 -2.79 2.41
CA LEU A 96 9.52 -2.14 1.35
C LEU A 96 8.76 -0.92 0.80
N GLY A 97 7.46 -1.04 0.54
CA GLY A 97 6.64 0.09 0.11
C GLY A 97 6.67 1.26 1.09
N SER A 98 6.80 1.00 2.40
CA SER A 98 6.90 2.04 3.42
C SER A 98 8.30 2.64 3.58
N LEU A 99 9.35 1.85 3.34
CA LEU A 99 10.75 2.28 3.47
C LEU A 99 11.22 3.06 2.24
N VAL A 100 10.98 2.52 1.05
CA VAL A 100 11.60 3.01 -0.19
C VAL A 100 10.59 3.55 -1.21
N SER A 101 9.28 3.51 -0.90
CA SER A 101 8.21 3.99 -1.79
C SER A 101 8.28 3.33 -3.17
N ASP A 102 8.56 4.10 -4.25
CA ASP A 102 8.68 3.60 -5.64
C ASP A 102 10.13 3.58 -6.13
N ASP A 103 11.11 3.68 -5.24
CA ASP A 103 12.53 3.56 -5.59
C ASP A 103 12.86 2.12 -5.99
N GLN A 104 13.01 1.88 -7.28
CA GLN A 104 13.30 0.56 -7.84
C GLN A 104 14.63 -0.02 -7.32
N SER A 105 15.64 0.83 -7.10
CA SER A 105 16.93 0.40 -6.52
C SER A 105 16.75 -0.07 -5.08
N GLY A 106 15.99 0.67 -4.27
CA GLY A 106 15.65 0.29 -2.91
C GLY A 106 14.86 -1.01 -2.84
N TRP A 107 13.88 -1.19 -3.73
CA TRP A 107 13.13 -2.44 -3.85
C TRP A 107 14.04 -3.62 -4.19
N SER A 108 14.89 -3.47 -5.20
CA SER A 108 15.84 -4.53 -5.61
C SER A 108 16.78 -4.91 -4.47
N GLN A 109 17.37 -3.92 -3.78
CA GLN A 109 18.26 -4.16 -2.65
C GLN A 109 17.55 -4.86 -1.48
N GLY A 110 16.33 -4.41 -1.15
CA GLY A 110 15.54 -5.01 -0.08
C GLY A 110 15.12 -6.44 -0.38
N LEU A 111 14.74 -6.74 -1.63
CA LEU A 111 14.40 -8.10 -2.06
C LEU A 111 15.63 -9.00 -2.06
N VAL A 112 16.78 -8.55 -2.57
CA VAL A 112 18.04 -9.33 -2.52
C VAL A 112 18.41 -9.65 -1.08
N ALA A 113 18.32 -8.66 -0.17
CA ALA A 113 18.64 -8.88 1.25
C ALA A 113 17.67 -9.86 1.92
N TYR A 114 16.37 -9.78 1.62
CA TYR A 114 15.38 -10.72 2.15
C TYR A 114 15.61 -12.14 1.60
N GLU A 115 15.82 -12.26 0.30
CA GLU A 115 15.96 -13.53 -0.38
C GLU A 115 17.27 -14.26 -0.08
N ALA A 116 18.29 -13.55 0.39
CA ALA A 116 19.50 -14.17 0.92
C ALA A 116 19.22 -15.08 2.14
N ILE A 117 18.11 -14.81 2.86
CA ILE A 117 17.69 -15.60 4.02
C ILE A 117 16.53 -16.54 3.65
N ARG A 118 15.54 -16.02 2.92
CA ARG A 118 14.33 -16.73 2.53
C ARG A 118 13.96 -16.44 1.08
N PRO A 119 14.37 -17.30 0.14
CA PRO A 119 13.99 -17.11 -1.27
C PRO A 119 12.48 -17.08 -1.48
N LEU A 120 11.99 -16.11 -2.22
CA LEU A 120 10.61 -16.06 -2.69
C LEU A 120 10.42 -16.95 -3.90
N THR A 121 9.32 -17.69 -3.95
CA THR A 121 8.89 -18.39 -5.17
C THR A 121 8.34 -17.36 -6.18
N GLU A 122 8.22 -17.75 -7.45
CA GLU A 122 7.63 -16.88 -8.47
C GLU A 122 6.17 -16.50 -8.13
N ASN A 123 5.41 -17.45 -7.57
CA ASN A 123 4.05 -17.16 -7.09
C ASN A 123 4.04 -16.13 -5.96
N GLU A 124 5.00 -16.21 -5.02
CA GLU A 124 5.13 -15.22 -3.95
C GLU A 124 5.57 -13.86 -4.48
N ARG A 125 6.40 -13.79 -5.53
CA ARG A 125 6.76 -12.53 -6.21
C ARG A 125 5.55 -11.92 -6.93
N THR A 126 4.72 -12.75 -7.58
CA THR A 126 3.46 -12.30 -8.19
C THR A 126 2.51 -11.76 -7.12
N ALA A 127 2.35 -12.47 -6.00
CA ALA A 127 1.56 -12.00 -4.87
C ALA A 127 2.10 -10.68 -4.28
N LEU A 128 3.43 -10.53 -4.18
CA LEU A 128 4.08 -9.31 -3.69
C LEU A 128 3.70 -8.08 -4.52
N ARG A 129 3.72 -8.19 -5.85
CA ARG A 129 3.29 -7.10 -6.76
C ARG A 129 1.82 -6.74 -6.57
N ALA A 130 0.95 -7.75 -6.41
CA ALA A 130 -0.47 -7.55 -6.17
C ALA A 130 -0.74 -6.89 -4.80
N TYR A 131 -0.05 -7.31 -3.75
CA TYR A 131 -0.15 -6.72 -2.41
C TYR A 131 0.32 -5.26 -2.41
N ASP A 132 1.45 -4.95 -3.04
CA ASP A 132 1.93 -3.58 -3.11
C ASP A 132 0.95 -2.68 -3.86
N ALA A 133 0.51 -3.10 -5.04
CA ALA A 133 -0.44 -2.34 -5.85
C ALA A 133 -1.76 -2.06 -5.10
N SER A 134 -2.31 -3.08 -4.43
CA SER A 134 -3.54 -2.94 -3.65
C SER A 134 -3.35 -2.09 -2.40
N SER A 135 -2.21 -2.21 -1.73
CA SER A 135 -1.87 -1.46 -0.52
C SER A 135 -1.83 0.05 -0.78
N VAL A 136 -1.20 0.48 -1.88
CA VAL A 136 -1.16 1.89 -2.29
C VAL A 136 -2.57 2.41 -2.55
N LEU A 137 -3.36 1.67 -3.33
CA LEU A 137 -4.68 2.09 -3.74
C LEU A 137 -5.66 2.18 -2.56
N LEU A 138 -5.69 1.15 -1.71
CA LEU A 138 -6.58 1.07 -0.55
C LEU A 138 -6.17 2.04 0.56
N SER A 139 -4.89 2.29 0.74
CA SER A 139 -4.39 3.26 1.70
C SER A 139 -4.95 4.66 1.43
N GLY A 140 -5.00 5.08 0.16
CA GLY A 140 -5.62 6.35 -0.24
C GLY A 140 -7.08 6.44 0.19
N ILE A 141 -7.87 5.43 -0.14
CA ILE A 141 -9.30 5.38 0.21
C ILE A 141 -9.52 5.38 1.73
N ASN A 142 -8.72 4.62 2.49
CA ASN A 142 -8.83 4.58 3.94
C ASN A 142 -8.53 5.95 4.57
N TRP A 143 -7.49 6.64 4.11
CA TRP A 143 -7.19 7.98 4.59
C TRP A 143 -8.30 8.98 4.29
N LEU A 144 -8.89 8.93 3.08
CA LEU A 144 -10.02 9.80 2.74
C LEU A 144 -11.26 9.48 3.58
N LYS A 145 -11.54 8.21 3.84
CA LYS A 145 -12.64 7.79 4.72
C LYS A 145 -12.47 8.39 6.13
N TRP A 146 -11.27 8.26 6.71
CA TRP A 146 -10.98 8.82 8.04
C TRP A 146 -11.11 10.33 8.09
N LEU A 147 -10.64 11.04 7.07
CA LEU A 147 -10.63 12.48 7.03
C LEU A 147 -12.00 13.09 6.70
N LEU A 148 -12.72 12.51 5.73
CA LEU A 148 -13.90 13.15 5.13
C LEU A 148 -15.23 12.60 5.65
N LEU A 149 -15.25 11.31 6.07
CA LEU A 149 -16.50 10.68 6.53
C LEU A 149 -16.50 10.43 8.03
N GLU A 150 -15.39 9.98 8.60
CA GLU A 150 -15.30 9.69 10.04
C GLU A 150 -14.86 10.92 10.86
N ASN A 151 -14.40 11.97 10.21
CA ASN A 151 -13.90 13.21 10.86
C ASN A 151 -12.89 12.91 11.98
N ARG A 152 -11.98 11.94 11.76
CA ARG A 152 -10.97 11.58 12.76
C ARG A 152 -10.07 12.77 13.04
N GLN A 153 -9.82 13.00 14.32
CA GLN A 153 -8.86 14.00 14.77
C GLN A 153 -7.44 13.39 14.72
N PHE A 154 -6.50 14.18 14.23
CA PHE A 154 -5.09 13.81 14.14
C PHE A 154 -4.25 14.86 14.86
N ASP A 155 -3.24 14.42 15.60
CA ASP A 155 -2.36 15.30 16.38
C ASP A 155 -1.59 16.30 15.51
N SER A 156 -1.37 15.97 14.22
CA SER A 156 -0.63 16.80 13.29
C SER A 156 -1.21 16.73 11.87
N LEU A 157 -1.76 17.83 11.40
CA LEU A 157 -2.23 17.97 10.02
C LEU A 157 -1.07 17.92 9.01
N ASP A 158 0.14 18.31 9.41
CA ASP A 158 1.30 18.22 8.52
C ASP A 158 1.74 16.78 8.28
N ARG A 159 1.63 15.91 9.29
CA ARG A 159 1.84 14.46 9.11
C ARG A 159 0.80 13.87 8.17
N VAL A 160 -0.47 14.25 8.33
CA VAL A 160 -1.56 13.83 7.41
C VAL A 160 -1.25 14.26 5.98
N ARG A 161 -0.89 15.54 5.80
CA ARG A 161 -0.54 16.07 4.48
C ARG A 161 0.66 15.34 3.87
N GLY A 162 1.69 15.09 4.67
CA GLY A 162 2.85 14.29 4.26
C GLY A 162 2.46 12.90 3.76
N ARG A 163 1.53 12.25 4.47
CA ARG A 163 1.03 10.92 4.11
C ARG A 163 0.23 10.93 2.81
N LEU A 164 -0.71 11.86 2.65
CA LEU A 164 -1.48 11.99 1.42
C LEU A 164 -0.58 12.27 0.21
N ARG A 165 0.40 13.16 0.35
CA ARG A 165 1.40 13.43 -0.70
C ARG A 165 2.26 12.21 -1.06
N ALA A 166 2.61 11.37 -0.07
CA ALA A 166 3.32 10.13 -0.34
C ALA A 166 2.47 9.16 -1.16
N ILE A 167 1.18 9.01 -0.81
CA ILE A 167 0.21 8.20 -1.56
C ILE A 167 0.04 8.76 -2.97
N THR A 168 -0.18 10.06 -3.12
CA THR A 168 -0.36 10.73 -4.42
C THR A 168 0.86 10.50 -5.32
N ARG A 169 2.08 10.65 -4.79
CA ARG A 169 3.32 10.37 -5.56
C ARG A 169 3.37 8.93 -6.06
N ARG A 170 3.05 7.96 -5.22
CA ARG A 170 3.03 6.54 -5.61
C ARG A 170 1.98 6.26 -6.68
N LEU A 171 0.79 6.84 -6.58
CA LEU A 171 -0.24 6.72 -7.60
C LEU A 171 0.17 7.40 -8.93
N THR A 172 0.86 8.54 -8.86
CA THR A 172 1.41 9.21 -10.06
C THR A 172 2.47 8.36 -10.75
N ALA A 173 3.41 7.79 -10.01
CA ALA A 173 4.45 6.92 -10.55
C ALA A 173 3.82 5.70 -11.26
N ARG A 174 2.75 5.13 -10.68
CA ARG A 174 2.00 4.04 -11.31
C ARG A 174 1.31 4.48 -12.61
N ALA A 175 0.73 5.67 -12.64
CA ALA A 175 0.09 6.23 -13.84
C ALA A 175 1.08 6.48 -14.99
N SER A 176 2.33 6.77 -14.65
CA SER A 176 3.40 7.05 -15.62
C SER A 176 4.07 5.79 -16.18
N LYS A 177 3.82 4.61 -15.58
CA LYS A 177 4.39 3.34 -16.03
C LYS A 177 3.40 2.69 -17.00
N PRO A 178 3.79 2.42 -18.27
CA PRO A 178 2.92 1.69 -19.20
C PRO A 178 2.60 0.31 -18.60
N PRO A 179 1.47 -0.31 -18.96
CA PRO A 179 1.17 -1.69 -18.56
C PRO A 179 2.31 -2.57 -19.06
N SER A 180 3.19 -3.00 -18.14
CA SER A 180 4.34 -3.83 -18.48
C SER A 180 3.89 -5.25 -18.75
N SER A 181 3.96 -5.65 -20.01
CA SER A 181 4.30 -7.01 -20.36
C SER A 181 5.73 -7.26 -19.85
N ASP A 182 5.89 -8.20 -18.91
CA ASP A 182 7.14 -8.88 -18.59
C ASP A 182 8.39 -8.04 -18.27
N GLU A 183 8.46 -7.37 -17.10
CA GLU A 183 9.74 -7.09 -16.48
C GLU A 183 9.90 -7.92 -15.20
N PRO A 184 10.95 -8.75 -15.10
CA PRO A 184 11.32 -9.41 -13.87
C PRO A 184 11.80 -8.35 -12.85
N VAL A 185 11.33 -8.46 -11.61
CA VAL A 185 11.84 -7.72 -10.45
C VAL A 185 13.19 -8.29 -10.03
#